data_0078c39715919acd32a1fcc3652e0025
#
_entry.id   0078c39715919acd32a1fcc3652e0025
#
_cell.length_a   1.000
_cell.length_b   1.000
_cell.length_c   1.000
_cell.angle_alpha   90.00
_cell.angle_beta   90.00
_cell.angle_gamma   90.00
#
_symmetry.space_group_name_H-M   'P 1'
#
loop_
_entity.id
_entity.type
_entity.pdbx_description
1 polymer ?
#
loop_
_entity_poly.entity_id
_entity_poly.type
_entity_poly.pdbx_seq_one_letter_code
_entity_poly.pdbx_strand_id
1 'polypeptide(L)'
;MSTPSSDEVNDSILLSTKKLLGVDPTMDMFDLDVIMNINSALANLNQIGVGPHEGYFVNGPVETWAEFLGHNNLTVLQNVKQYVYIWVKRVFDPPGATNHLAALDNTIKELEWRISTGREEVIRGDTEHV
;
A
#
# COMPACT_ATOMS: atom_id res chain seq x y z
N MET A 1 -22.86 -14.29 2.49
CA MET A 1 -21.52 -13.86 2.91
C MET A 1 -21.62 -12.87 4.04
N SER A 2 -20.84 -13.04 5.07
CA SER A 2 -20.79 -12.06 6.15
C SER A 2 -19.98 -10.83 5.72
N THR A 3 -20.44 -9.65 6.17
CA THR A 3 -19.69 -8.42 5.97
C THR A 3 -18.40 -8.47 6.80
N PRO A 4 -17.24 -8.12 6.23
CA PRO A 4 -16.01 -8.11 7.01
C PRO A 4 -16.06 -7.08 8.13
N SER A 5 -15.42 -7.39 9.25
CA SER A 5 -15.31 -6.46 10.39
C SER A 5 -14.41 -5.27 10.03
N SER A 6 -14.47 -4.21 10.84
CA SER A 6 -13.59 -3.04 10.66
C SER A 6 -12.11 -3.43 10.72
N ASP A 7 -11.74 -4.34 11.62
CA ASP A 7 -10.36 -4.80 11.75
C ASP A 7 -9.92 -5.60 10.54
N GLU A 8 -10.77 -6.47 10.01
CA GLU A 8 -10.48 -7.22 8.79
C GLU A 8 -10.26 -6.28 7.61
N VAL A 9 -11.10 -5.25 7.46
CA VAL A 9 -10.96 -4.26 6.39
C VAL A 9 -9.65 -3.50 6.53
N ASN A 10 -9.31 -3.05 7.74
CA ASN A 10 -8.10 -2.26 7.96
C ASN A 10 -6.82 -3.09 7.78
N ASP A 11 -6.84 -4.37 8.14
CA ASP A 11 -5.69 -5.25 8.04
C ASP A 11 -5.45 -5.77 6.62
N SER A 12 -6.52 -5.98 5.85
CA SER A 12 -6.45 -6.49 4.49
C SER A 12 -5.91 -5.43 3.52
N ILE A 13 -4.93 -5.80 2.73
CA ILE A 13 -4.37 -4.89 1.71
C ILE A 13 -5.46 -4.53 0.70
N LEU A 14 -6.18 -5.52 0.17
CA LEU A 14 -7.23 -5.28 -0.82
C LEU A 14 -8.39 -4.48 -0.22
N LEU A 15 -8.94 -4.92 0.90
CA LEU A 15 -10.15 -4.31 1.45
C LEU A 15 -9.90 -2.88 1.93
N SER A 16 -8.75 -2.60 2.55
CA SER A 16 -8.43 -1.26 2.99
C SER A 16 -8.20 -0.30 1.81
N THR A 17 -7.58 -0.79 0.73
CA THR A 17 -7.39 0.00 -0.48
C THR A 17 -8.73 0.32 -1.14
N LYS A 18 -9.62 -0.66 -1.24
CA LYS A 18 -10.97 -0.45 -1.77
C LYS A 18 -11.73 0.60 -0.96
N LYS A 19 -11.63 0.53 0.37
CA LYS A 19 -12.28 1.50 1.26
C LYS A 19 -11.80 2.91 0.98
N LEU A 20 -10.50 3.11 0.83
CA LEU A 20 -9.92 4.43 0.53
C LEU A 20 -10.34 4.93 -0.84
N LEU A 21 -10.55 4.03 -1.81
CA LEU A 21 -11.03 4.39 -3.14
C LEU A 21 -12.54 4.68 -3.17
N GLY A 22 -13.25 4.44 -2.07
CA GLY A 22 -14.70 4.59 -2.02
C GLY A 22 -15.47 3.41 -2.58
N VAL A 23 -14.84 2.26 -2.72
CA VAL A 23 -15.48 1.03 -3.19
C VAL A 23 -15.90 0.21 -1.98
N ASP A 24 -17.16 -0.22 -1.96
CA ASP A 24 -17.68 -1.07 -0.88
C ASP A 24 -16.86 -2.35 -0.80
N PRO A 25 -16.37 -2.76 0.40
CA PRO A 25 -15.57 -3.98 0.55
C PRO A 25 -16.27 -5.25 0.06
N THR A 26 -17.61 -5.27 0.07
CA THR A 26 -18.38 -6.43 -0.40
C THR A 26 -18.57 -6.45 -1.91
N MET A 27 -18.30 -5.35 -2.60
CA MET A 27 -18.41 -5.25 -4.06
C MET A 27 -17.14 -5.78 -4.70
N ASP A 28 -17.23 -6.84 -5.49
CA ASP A 28 -16.08 -7.54 -6.03
C ASP A 28 -15.82 -7.33 -7.52
N MET A 29 -16.68 -6.57 -8.20
CA MET A 29 -16.57 -6.43 -9.66
C MET A 29 -15.29 -5.71 -10.13
N PHE A 30 -14.66 -4.93 -9.26
CA PHE A 30 -13.41 -4.22 -9.58
C PHE A 30 -12.17 -4.87 -8.97
N ASP A 31 -12.32 -5.99 -8.28
CA ASP A 31 -11.23 -6.59 -7.52
C ASP A 31 -10.02 -6.94 -8.39
N LEU A 32 -10.24 -7.49 -9.57
CA LEU A 32 -9.14 -7.87 -10.45
C LEU A 32 -8.29 -6.65 -10.83
N ASP A 33 -8.93 -5.56 -11.23
CA ASP A 33 -8.23 -4.34 -11.61
C ASP A 33 -7.50 -3.71 -10.41
N VAL A 34 -8.17 -3.67 -9.26
CA VAL A 34 -7.55 -3.12 -8.05
C VAL A 34 -6.36 -3.97 -7.62
N ILE A 35 -6.49 -5.30 -7.65
CA ILE A 35 -5.41 -6.22 -7.30
C ILE A 35 -4.19 -6.04 -8.22
N MET A 36 -4.40 -5.93 -9.52
CA MET A 36 -3.30 -5.72 -10.46
C MET A 36 -2.52 -4.44 -10.14
N ASN A 37 -3.23 -3.38 -9.83
CA ASN A 37 -2.59 -2.10 -9.50
C ASN A 37 -1.93 -2.13 -8.11
N ILE A 38 -2.53 -2.81 -7.15
CA ILE A 38 -1.91 -3.03 -5.84
C ILE A 38 -0.58 -3.77 -6.02
N ASN A 39 -0.58 -4.87 -6.77
CA ASN A 39 0.63 -5.67 -6.98
C ASN A 39 1.72 -4.88 -7.68
N SER A 40 1.36 -3.99 -8.60
CA SER A 40 2.30 -3.07 -9.23
C SER A 40 2.94 -2.13 -8.20
N ALA A 41 2.14 -1.58 -7.28
CA ALA A 41 2.64 -0.72 -6.22
C ALA A 41 3.57 -1.49 -5.27
N LEU A 42 3.18 -2.72 -4.88
CA LEU A 42 3.99 -3.55 -3.99
C LEU A 42 5.31 -3.94 -4.64
N ALA A 43 5.32 -4.21 -5.94
CA ALA A 43 6.55 -4.51 -6.68
C ALA A 43 7.49 -3.32 -6.67
N ASN A 44 6.96 -2.11 -6.85
CA ASN A 44 7.77 -0.90 -6.80
C ASN A 44 8.33 -0.64 -5.40
N LEU A 45 7.53 -0.85 -4.37
CA LEU A 45 7.98 -0.75 -2.98
C LEU A 45 9.07 -1.78 -2.68
N ASN A 46 8.95 -2.98 -3.24
CA ASN A 46 9.95 -4.03 -3.06
C ASN A 46 11.31 -3.61 -3.64
N GLN A 47 11.31 -2.89 -4.76
CA GLN A 47 12.55 -2.38 -5.36
C GLN A 47 13.28 -1.39 -4.45
N ILE A 48 12.56 -0.65 -3.61
CA ILE A 48 13.19 0.27 -2.64
C ILE A 48 13.39 -0.38 -1.27
N GLY A 49 13.24 -1.70 -1.21
CA GLY A 49 13.59 -2.49 -0.02
C GLY A 49 12.47 -2.74 0.96
N VAL A 50 11.21 -2.59 0.56
CA VAL A 50 10.06 -2.83 1.42
C VAL A 50 9.46 -4.20 1.12
N GLY A 51 9.12 -4.96 2.17
CA GLY A 51 8.51 -6.28 2.05
C GLY A 51 9.52 -7.40 1.89
N PRO A 52 9.03 -8.63 1.68
CA PRO A 52 9.90 -9.80 1.56
C PRO A 52 10.83 -9.69 0.36
N HIS A 53 12.07 -10.15 0.54
CA HIS A 53 13.09 -10.10 -0.51
C HIS A 53 12.65 -10.81 -1.80
N GLU A 54 11.90 -11.89 -1.67
CA GLU A 54 11.40 -12.68 -2.80
C GLU A 54 10.17 -12.06 -3.48
N GLY A 55 9.64 -10.98 -2.93
CA GLY A 55 8.43 -10.34 -3.44
C GLY A 55 7.17 -10.78 -2.70
N TYR A 56 6.08 -10.09 -2.95
CA TYR A 56 4.80 -10.34 -2.29
C TYR A 56 3.66 -10.01 -3.23
N PHE A 57 2.66 -10.89 -3.29
CA PHE A 57 1.50 -10.71 -4.18
C PHE A 57 0.19 -10.82 -3.39
N VAL A 58 -0.75 -9.96 -3.75
CA VAL A 58 -2.14 -10.01 -3.27
C VAL A 58 -2.96 -10.77 -4.30
N ASN A 59 -3.74 -11.76 -3.85
CA ASN A 59 -4.64 -12.53 -4.70
C ASN A 59 -6.11 -12.33 -4.33
N GLY A 60 -6.39 -11.79 -3.16
CA GLY A 60 -7.74 -11.60 -2.66
C GLY A 60 -7.70 -10.80 -1.36
N PRO A 61 -8.71 -10.98 -0.48
CA PRO A 61 -8.82 -10.18 0.74
C PRO A 61 -7.99 -10.68 1.92
N VAL A 62 -7.34 -11.85 1.82
CA VAL A 62 -6.68 -12.48 2.98
C VAL A 62 -5.28 -11.96 3.27
N GLU A 63 -4.58 -11.44 2.26
CA GLU A 63 -3.23 -10.89 2.46
C GLU A 63 -3.30 -9.62 3.30
N THR A 64 -2.38 -9.47 4.26
CA THR A 64 -2.40 -8.37 5.21
C THR A 64 -1.15 -7.49 5.10
N TRP A 65 -1.30 -6.24 5.58
CA TRP A 65 -0.17 -5.31 5.65
C TRP A 65 0.94 -5.83 6.56
N ALA A 66 0.57 -6.49 7.67
CA ALA A 66 1.55 -7.04 8.60
C ALA A 66 2.40 -8.13 7.94
N GLU A 67 1.78 -9.00 7.14
CA GLU A 67 2.52 -10.03 6.39
C GLU A 67 3.48 -9.42 5.39
N PHE A 68 3.02 -8.38 4.66
CA PHE A 68 3.87 -7.71 3.67
C PHE A 68 5.05 -6.99 4.32
N LEU A 69 4.80 -6.23 5.38
CA LEU A 69 5.85 -5.42 6.03
C LEU A 69 6.80 -6.25 6.89
N GLY A 70 6.27 -7.25 7.57
CA GLY A 70 7.06 -8.10 8.47
C GLY A 70 7.46 -7.40 9.78
N HIS A 71 6.90 -6.23 10.09
CA HIS A 71 7.14 -5.50 11.33
C HIS A 71 5.93 -4.62 11.68
N ASN A 72 5.97 -3.99 12.86
CA ASN A 72 4.87 -3.20 13.39
C ASN A 72 5.19 -1.68 13.46
N ASN A 73 6.07 -1.18 12.61
CA ASN A 73 6.37 0.24 12.59
C ASN A 73 5.18 1.00 11.97
N LEU A 74 4.45 1.73 12.81
CA LEU A 74 3.22 2.43 12.40
C LEU A 74 3.47 3.54 11.39
N THR A 75 4.59 4.25 11.51
CA THR A 75 4.93 5.32 10.57
C THR A 75 5.16 4.76 9.17
N VAL A 76 5.92 3.68 9.05
CA VAL A 76 6.14 3.00 7.77
C VAL A 76 4.82 2.47 7.22
N LEU A 77 4.01 1.84 8.07
CA LEU A 77 2.70 1.31 7.66
C LEU A 77 1.81 2.40 7.06
N GLN A 78 1.70 3.56 7.71
CA GLN A 78 0.85 4.64 7.22
C GLN A 78 1.36 5.16 5.87
N ASN A 79 2.65 5.34 5.71
CA ASN A 79 3.24 5.79 4.46
C ASN A 79 3.03 4.77 3.34
N VAL A 80 3.16 3.49 3.64
CA VAL A 80 2.96 2.40 2.67
C VAL A 80 1.49 2.32 2.24
N LYS A 81 0.56 2.41 3.18
CA LYS A 81 -0.88 2.42 2.86
C LYS A 81 -1.24 3.59 1.94
N GLN A 82 -0.72 4.77 2.25
CA GLN A 82 -0.96 5.96 1.43
C GLN A 82 -0.34 5.80 0.04
N TYR A 83 0.86 5.26 -0.04
CA TYR A 83 1.55 5.00 -1.30
C TYR A 83 0.71 4.09 -2.22
N VAL A 84 0.26 2.95 -1.69
CA VAL A 84 -0.54 1.99 -2.46
C VAL A 84 -1.86 2.62 -2.91
N TYR A 85 -2.54 3.33 -2.00
CA TYR A 85 -3.77 4.02 -2.32
C TYR A 85 -3.59 5.01 -3.49
N ILE A 86 -2.58 5.87 -3.41
CA ILE A 86 -2.35 6.90 -4.44
C ILE A 86 -1.96 6.25 -5.76
N TRP A 87 -1.11 5.22 -5.71
CA TRP A 87 -0.71 4.47 -6.90
C TRP A 87 -1.93 3.89 -7.63
N VAL A 88 -2.82 3.25 -6.88
CA VAL A 88 -4.03 2.64 -7.45
C VAL A 88 -4.99 3.71 -7.96
N LYS A 89 -5.22 4.76 -7.17
CA LYS A 89 -6.12 5.86 -7.54
C LYS A 89 -5.69 6.52 -8.85
N ARG A 90 -4.41 6.70 -9.05
CA ARG A 90 -3.85 7.32 -10.23
C ARG A 90 -4.25 6.60 -11.53
N VAL A 91 -4.42 5.28 -11.46
CA VAL A 91 -4.79 4.44 -12.61
C VAL A 91 -6.28 4.12 -12.61
N PHE A 92 -6.83 3.75 -11.44
CA PHE A 92 -8.21 3.29 -11.31
C PHE A 92 -9.21 4.45 -11.39
N ASP A 93 -8.89 5.58 -10.79
CA ASP A 93 -9.76 6.77 -10.77
C ASP A 93 -8.89 8.02 -10.92
N PRO A 94 -8.33 8.24 -12.13
CA PRO A 94 -7.41 9.37 -12.33
C PRO A 94 -8.14 10.70 -12.23
N PRO A 95 -7.50 11.74 -11.62
CA PRO A 95 -8.08 13.07 -11.59
C PRO A 95 -8.24 13.63 -13.01
N GLY A 96 -9.33 14.40 -13.22
CA GLY A 96 -9.64 14.96 -14.52
C GLY A 96 -8.72 16.06 -14.99
N ALA A 97 -7.90 16.63 -14.10
CA ALA A 97 -7.00 17.74 -14.42
C ALA A 97 -5.54 17.28 -14.39
N THR A 98 -4.76 17.74 -15.37
CA THR A 98 -3.34 17.38 -15.50
C THR A 98 -2.52 17.79 -14.27
N ASN A 99 -2.83 18.94 -13.68
CA ASN A 99 -2.11 19.39 -12.49
C ASN A 99 -2.38 18.53 -11.26
N HIS A 100 -3.57 17.94 -11.17
CA HIS A 100 -3.88 16.99 -10.08
C HIS A 100 -3.10 15.69 -10.26
N LEU A 101 -2.96 15.23 -11.49
CA LEU A 101 -2.17 14.03 -11.78
C LEU A 101 -0.70 14.25 -11.43
N ALA A 102 -0.16 15.41 -11.80
CA ALA A 102 1.21 15.79 -11.45
C ALA A 102 1.40 15.87 -9.93
N ALA A 103 0.40 16.37 -9.20
CA ALA A 103 0.44 16.41 -7.74
C ALA A 103 0.49 15.01 -7.13
N LEU A 104 -0.27 14.05 -7.67
CA LEU A 104 -0.21 12.65 -7.23
C LEU A 104 1.16 12.04 -7.50
N ASP A 105 1.75 12.31 -8.66
CA ASP A 105 3.09 11.82 -9.01
C ASP A 105 4.15 12.37 -8.04
N ASN A 106 4.06 13.65 -7.69
CA ASN A 106 4.97 14.25 -6.71
C ASN A 106 4.79 13.65 -5.32
N THR A 107 3.55 13.37 -4.92
CA THR A 107 3.26 12.72 -3.64
C THR A 107 3.85 11.31 -3.61
N ILE A 108 3.76 10.55 -4.70
CA ILE A 108 4.36 9.22 -4.80
C ILE A 108 5.86 9.29 -4.58
N LYS A 109 6.55 10.23 -5.24
CA LYS A 109 8.00 10.42 -5.08
C LYS A 109 8.38 10.80 -3.66
N GLU A 110 7.61 11.68 -3.04
CA GLU A 110 7.84 12.08 -1.65
C GLU A 110 7.67 10.89 -0.70
N LEU A 111 6.64 10.07 -0.91
CA LEU A 111 6.39 8.88 -0.10
C LEU A 111 7.51 7.85 -0.27
N GLU A 112 8.00 7.66 -1.50
CA GLU A 112 9.14 6.76 -1.75
C GLU A 112 10.36 7.19 -0.93
N TRP A 113 10.65 8.49 -0.91
CA TRP A 113 11.75 9.03 -0.13
C TRP A 113 11.54 8.83 1.38
N ARG A 114 10.33 9.13 1.89
CA ARG A 114 10.01 8.93 3.32
C ARG A 114 10.10 7.47 3.73
N ILE A 115 9.59 6.58 2.90
CA ILE A 115 9.61 5.14 3.17
C ILE A 115 11.05 4.63 3.20
N SER A 116 11.88 5.04 2.23
CA SER A 116 13.28 4.66 2.19
C SER A 116 14.05 5.17 3.41
N THR A 117 13.82 6.42 3.81
CA THR A 117 14.45 7.03 4.97
C THR A 117 14.03 6.34 6.26
N GLY A 118 12.72 6.07 6.41
CA GLY A 118 12.21 5.37 7.58
C GLY A 118 12.77 3.97 7.72
N ARG A 119 12.92 3.26 6.60
CA ARG A 119 13.55 1.94 6.58
C ARG A 119 15.01 2.00 7.04
N GLU A 120 15.75 2.99 6.56
CA GLU A 120 17.16 3.19 6.95
C GLU A 120 17.28 3.48 8.45
N GLU A 121 16.38 4.27 9.00
CA GLU A 121 16.35 4.57 10.43
C GLU A 121 16.06 3.32 11.27
N VAL A 122 15.16 2.46 10.84
CA VAL A 122 14.88 1.18 11.51
C VAL A 122 16.12 0.29 11.52
N ILE A 123 16.80 0.16 10.39
CA ILE A 123 18.03 -0.63 10.29
C ILE A 123 19.13 -0.04 11.18
N ARG A 124 19.28 1.28 11.17
CA ARG A 124 20.26 1.99 11.98
C ARG A 124 19.99 1.81 13.48
N GLY A 125 18.73 1.89 13.90
CA GLY A 125 18.31 1.65 15.27
C GLY A 125 18.68 0.25 15.75
N ASP A 126 18.42 -0.75 14.94
CA ASP A 126 18.78 -2.14 15.25
C ASP A 126 20.30 -2.30 15.41
N THR A 127 21.09 -1.61 14.59
CA THR A 127 22.55 -1.64 14.65
C THR A 127 23.06 -0.95 15.91
N GLU A 128 22.45 0.13 16.33
CA GLU A 128 22.85 0.90 17.51
C GLU A 128 22.59 0.17 18.83
N HIS A 129 21.72 -0.82 18.84
CA HIS A 129 21.35 -1.60 20.02
C HIS A 129 22.25 -2.83 20.27
N VAL A 130 23.28 -2.99 19.48
CA VAL A 130 24.22 -4.11 19.64
C VAL A 130 25.22 -3.89 20.77
#